data_6fcaf12c4b878a944e02241008babeab
#
_entry.id   6fcaf12c4b878a944e02241008babeab
#
_cell.length_a   1.000
_cell.length_b   1.000
_cell.length_c   1.000
_cell.angle_alpha   90.00
_cell.angle_beta   90.00
_cell.angle_gamma   90.00
#
_symmetry.space_group_name_H-M   'P 1'
#
loop_
_entity.id
_entity.type
_entity.pdbx_description
1 polymer ?
#
loop_
_entity_poly.entity_id
_entity_poly.type
_entity_poly.pdbx_seq_one_letter_code
_entity_poly.pdbx_strand_id
1 'polypeptide(L)'
;LQKLKKGDMVPVNEFFVKEGKTSAPKRYNSGSIILAMENAGQLIEDEELRAQIKGSGIGTSATRAEILKKLIDKGYIKLNNKTQIITPTLLGEIIYDVVAASIKYLLDPTLTASWEKGLTYVAEGSITPDEYMEKLERFVAGRTYGVLRLNNQYQLREYFETAGQNYSK
;
A
#
# COMPACT_ATOMS: atom_id res chain seq x y z
N LEU A 1 41.64 -5.53 -8.28
CA LEU A 1 40.85 -5.17 -7.08
C LEU A 1 41.13 -6.09 -5.89
N GLN A 2 41.45 -7.36 -6.08
CA GLN A 2 41.69 -8.33 -4.99
C GLN A 2 42.94 -8.05 -4.11
N LYS A 3 43.82 -7.14 -4.54
CA LYS A 3 45.04 -6.78 -3.80
C LYS A 3 44.95 -5.47 -3.03
N LEU A 4 43.86 -4.70 -3.17
CA LEU A 4 43.66 -3.42 -2.52
C LEU A 4 43.17 -3.59 -1.08
N LYS A 5 43.80 -2.82 -0.14
CA LYS A 5 43.43 -2.76 1.28
C LYS A 5 42.78 -1.41 1.61
N LYS A 6 42.03 -1.37 2.70
CA LYS A 6 41.48 -0.10 3.20
C LYS A 6 42.62 0.87 3.55
N GLY A 7 42.63 2.03 2.90
CA GLY A 7 43.64 3.06 3.05
C GLY A 7 44.63 3.17 1.89
N ASP A 8 44.60 2.24 0.94
CA ASP A 8 45.44 2.34 -0.26
C ASP A 8 45.00 3.51 -1.15
N MET A 9 45.98 4.27 -1.62
CA MET A 9 45.75 5.37 -2.59
C MET A 9 45.66 4.81 -3.99
N VAL A 10 44.57 5.08 -4.66
CA VAL A 10 44.32 4.63 -6.04
C VAL A 10 44.26 5.85 -6.95
N PRO A 11 45.07 5.91 -8.03
CA PRO A 11 45.01 7.03 -8.98
C PRO A 11 43.65 6.97 -9.71
N VAL A 12 42.98 8.11 -9.77
CA VAL A 12 41.76 8.28 -10.57
C VAL A 12 42.17 8.92 -11.88
N ASN A 13 42.08 8.21 -12.98
CA ASN A 13 42.52 8.69 -14.29
C ASN A 13 41.43 9.46 -15.02
N GLU A 14 40.15 9.12 -14.78
CA GLU A 14 39.04 9.72 -15.49
C GLU A 14 37.73 9.60 -14.68
N PHE A 15 36.84 10.59 -14.81
CA PHE A 15 35.46 10.56 -14.36
C PHE A 15 34.55 10.64 -15.58
N PHE A 16 33.61 9.73 -15.67
CA PHE A 16 32.57 9.76 -16.72
C PHE A 16 31.19 9.50 -16.15
N VAL A 17 30.19 10.10 -16.78
CA VAL A 17 28.79 9.84 -16.46
C VAL A 17 28.34 8.66 -17.31
N LYS A 18 27.95 7.55 -16.64
CA LYS A 18 27.37 6.40 -17.31
C LYS A 18 25.87 6.59 -17.38
N GLU A 19 25.36 6.86 -18.56
CA GLU A 19 23.91 6.86 -18.79
C GLU A 19 23.34 5.46 -18.69
N GLY A 20 22.17 5.35 -18.09
CA GLY A 20 21.44 4.10 -17.94
C GLY A 20 19.94 4.36 -17.86
N LYS A 21 19.14 3.36 -18.21
CA LYS A 21 17.69 3.39 -18.04
C LYS A 21 17.31 2.46 -16.89
N THR A 22 16.50 2.95 -15.96
CA THR A 22 15.87 2.13 -14.94
C THR A 22 14.75 1.30 -15.58
N SER A 23 14.53 0.10 -15.09
CA SER A 23 13.37 -0.70 -15.48
C SER A 23 12.22 -0.48 -14.49
N ALA A 24 11.00 -0.57 -14.98
CA ALA A 24 9.83 -0.56 -14.10
C ALA A 24 9.89 -1.73 -13.09
N PRO A 25 9.35 -1.54 -11.87
CA PRO A 25 9.24 -2.62 -10.91
C PRO A 25 8.50 -3.83 -11.51
N LYS A 26 8.93 -5.05 -11.14
CA LYS A 26 8.23 -6.26 -11.57
C LYS A 26 6.83 -6.30 -10.96
N ARG A 27 5.86 -6.77 -11.74
CA ARG A 27 4.51 -7.02 -11.21
C ARG A 27 4.55 -8.10 -10.14
N TYR A 28 3.65 -8.00 -9.19
CA TYR A 28 3.48 -9.04 -8.17
C TYR A 28 2.96 -10.34 -8.77
N ASN A 29 3.44 -11.44 -8.21
CA ASN A 29 2.84 -12.76 -8.34
C ASN A 29 2.19 -13.16 -7.01
N SER A 30 1.52 -14.33 -6.99
CA SER A 30 0.80 -14.81 -5.80
C SER A 30 1.68 -14.87 -4.53
N GLY A 31 2.95 -15.26 -4.65
CA GLY A 31 3.87 -15.32 -3.51
C GLY A 31 4.41 -13.94 -3.12
N SER A 32 4.87 -13.16 -4.09
CA SER A 32 5.48 -11.86 -3.81
C SER A 32 4.50 -10.83 -3.25
N ILE A 33 3.19 -10.91 -3.59
CA ILE A 33 2.19 -10.02 -3.03
C ILE A 33 1.90 -10.35 -1.55
N ILE A 34 1.89 -11.64 -1.19
CA ILE A 34 1.74 -12.05 0.21
C ILE A 34 2.91 -11.54 1.05
N LEU A 35 4.15 -11.65 0.53
CA LEU A 35 5.32 -11.09 1.19
C LEU A 35 5.26 -9.56 1.29
N ALA A 36 4.76 -8.87 0.26
CA ALA A 36 4.56 -7.42 0.30
C ALA A 36 3.51 -7.02 1.35
N MET A 37 2.41 -7.77 1.49
CA MET A 37 1.42 -7.56 2.54
C MET A 37 2.02 -7.78 3.93
N GLU A 38 2.85 -8.79 4.11
CA GLU A 38 3.55 -9.05 5.36
C GLU A 38 4.53 -7.94 5.73
N ASN A 39 5.22 -7.40 4.74
CA ASN A 39 6.21 -6.35 4.91
C ASN A 39 5.66 -4.93 4.67
N ALA A 40 4.34 -4.75 4.68
CA ALA A 40 3.71 -3.45 4.41
C ALA A 40 4.17 -2.33 5.35
N GLY A 41 4.59 -2.66 6.56
CA GLY A 41 5.18 -1.71 7.50
C GLY A 41 6.45 -1.02 6.99
N GLN A 42 7.18 -1.61 6.04
CA GLN A 42 8.37 -0.97 5.44
C GLN A 42 8.05 0.32 4.67
N LEU A 43 6.80 0.52 4.29
CA LEU A 43 6.32 1.73 3.61
C LEU A 43 6.04 2.90 4.58
N ILE A 44 6.09 2.65 5.90
CA ILE A 44 5.84 3.65 6.93
C ILE A 44 7.15 4.33 7.30
N GLU A 45 7.22 5.65 7.19
CA GLU A 45 8.40 6.45 7.53
C GLU A 45 8.60 6.56 9.05
N ASP A 46 7.51 6.70 9.81
CA ASP A 46 7.52 6.75 11.27
C ASP A 46 7.97 5.42 11.86
N GLU A 47 9.09 5.43 12.61
CA GLU A 47 9.70 4.22 13.16
C GLU A 47 8.83 3.56 14.23
N GLU A 48 8.11 4.34 15.04
CA GLU A 48 7.23 3.82 16.09
C GLU A 48 6.01 3.12 15.48
N LEU A 49 5.35 3.75 14.51
CA LEU A 49 4.24 3.15 13.79
C LEU A 49 4.68 1.97 12.93
N ARG A 50 5.88 2.04 12.36
CA ARG A 50 6.48 0.91 11.63
C ARG A 50 6.69 -0.30 12.56
N ALA A 51 7.19 -0.07 13.76
CA ALA A 51 7.39 -1.13 14.75
C ALA A 51 6.06 -1.80 15.14
N GLN A 52 4.97 -1.04 15.22
CA GLN A 52 3.64 -1.54 15.57
C GLN A 52 3.10 -2.55 14.55
N ILE A 53 3.34 -2.35 13.24
CA ILE A 53 2.92 -3.31 12.19
C ILE A 53 4.03 -4.30 11.83
N LYS A 54 5.23 -4.17 12.39
CA LYS A 54 6.33 -5.09 12.14
C LYS A 54 5.95 -6.48 12.66
N GLY A 55 5.70 -7.41 11.75
CA GLY A 55 5.32 -8.78 12.07
C GLY A 55 3.82 -9.09 11.90
N SER A 56 2.94 -8.09 11.85
CA SER A 56 1.52 -8.30 11.47
C SER A 56 1.24 -7.97 10.00
N GLY A 57 1.78 -6.85 9.49
CA GLY A 57 1.55 -6.40 8.12
C GLY A 57 0.07 -6.14 7.82
N ILE A 58 -0.32 -6.29 6.55
CA ILE A 58 -1.72 -6.26 6.11
C ILE A 58 -2.29 -7.67 6.20
N GLY A 59 -3.29 -7.85 7.04
CA GLY A 59 -3.87 -9.16 7.34
C GLY A 59 -2.93 -10.10 8.08
N THR A 60 -3.44 -11.23 8.52
CA THR A 60 -2.65 -12.29 9.15
C THR A 60 -2.21 -13.33 8.11
N SER A 61 -1.29 -14.21 8.46
CA SER A 61 -0.89 -15.33 7.59
C SER A 61 -2.09 -16.17 7.13
N ALA A 62 -3.10 -16.34 7.99
CA ALA A 62 -4.32 -17.08 7.67
C ALA A 62 -5.26 -16.32 6.72
N THR A 63 -5.31 -15.00 6.79
CA THR A 63 -6.31 -14.19 6.06
C THR A 63 -5.82 -13.61 4.75
N ARG A 64 -4.51 -13.48 4.52
CA ARG A 64 -3.94 -12.86 3.30
C ARG A 64 -4.40 -13.54 2.01
N ALA A 65 -4.38 -14.88 1.99
CA ALA A 65 -4.83 -15.63 0.82
C ALA A 65 -6.34 -15.42 0.54
N GLU A 66 -7.15 -15.35 1.59
CA GLU A 66 -8.59 -15.08 1.47
C GLU A 66 -8.86 -13.65 0.98
N ILE A 67 -8.09 -12.66 1.45
CA ILE A 67 -8.18 -11.28 0.96
C ILE A 67 -7.93 -11.24 -0.55
N LEU A 68 -6.84 -11.87 -1.02
CA LEU A 68 -6.53 -11.93 -2.45
C LEU A 68 -7.62 -12.63 -3.24
N LYS A 69 -8.14 -13.76 -2.74
CA LYS A 69 -9.25 -14.46 -3.36
C LYS A 69 -10.48 -13.55 -3.49
N LYS A 70 -10.86 -12.84 -2.44
CA LYS A 70 -11.98 -11.89 -2.47
C LYS A 70 -11.79 -10.77 -3.49
N LEU A 71 -10.56 -10.26 -3.66
CA LEU A 71 -10.26 -9.25 -4.68
C LEU A 71 -10.40 -9.80 -6.10
N ILE A 72 -10.00 -11.07 -6.32
CA ILE A 72 -10.15 -11.77 -7.61
C ILE A 72 -11.64 -12.03 -7.87
N ASP A 73 -12.36 -12.58 -6.90
CA ASP A 73 -13.79 -12.90 -7.01
C ASP A 73 -14.65 -11.65 -7.28
N LYS A 74 -14.26 -10.52 -6.72
CA LYS A 74 -14.89 -9.20 -6.99
C LYS A 74 -14.47 -8.59 -8.34
N GLY A 75 -13.51 -9.20 -9.02
CA GLY A 75 -12.99 -8.71 -10.29
C GLY A 75 -12.15 -7.45 -10.19
N TYR A 76 -11.58 -7.13 -9.03
CA TYR A 76 -10.70 -5.95 -8.86
C TYR A 76 -9.28 -6.23 -9.34
N ILE A 77 -8.81 -7.48 -9.21
CA ILE A 77 -7.53 -7.95 -9.72
C ILE A 77 -7.74 -9.23 -10.52
N LYS A 78 -6.82 -9.51 -11.43
CA LYS A 78 -6.80 -10.71 -12.26
C LYS A 78 -5.49 -11.46 -12.05
N LEU A 79 -5.60 -12.77 -11.84
CA LEU A 79 -4.46 -13.69 -11.76
C LEU A 79 -4.31 -14.42 -13.10
N ASN A 80 -3.13 -14.36 -13.68
CA ASN A 80 -2.78 -15.19 -14.82
C ASN A 80 -2.33 -16.58 -14.32
N ASN A 81 -3.09 -17.62 -14.62
CA ASN A 81 -2.84 -18.98 -14.13
C ASN A 81 -1.50 -19.60 -14.61
N LYS A 82 -0.98 -19.17 -15.77
CA LYS A 82 0.28 -19.67 -16.30
C LYS A 82 1.50 -18.99 -15.70
N THR A 83 1.46 -17.66 -15.61
CA THR A 83 2.59 -16.85 -15.13
C THR A 83 2.50 -16.53 -13.66
N GLN A 84 1.36 -16.77 -13.02
CA GLN A 84 1.02 -16.39 -11.65
C GLN A 84 1.11 -14.87 -11.40
N ILE A 85 1.17 -14.07 -12.46
CA ILE A 85 1.23 -12.60 -12.36
C ILE A 85 -0.15 -12.05 -12.06
N ILE A 86 -0.19 -11.14 -11.10
CA ILE A 86 -1.39 -10.40 -10.69
C ILE A 86 -1.37 -9.03 -11.37
N THR A 87 -2.51 -8.67 -11.97
CA THR A 87 -2.72 -7.35 -12.58
C THR A 87 -4.02 -6.75 -12.09
N PRO A 88 -4.12 -5.42 -11.93
CA PRO A 88 -5.41 -4.77 -11.73
C PRO A 88 -6.31 -5.00 -12.95
N THR A 89 -7.61 -4.90 -12.75
CA THR A 89 -8.61 -4.79 -13.81
C THR A 89 -9.05 -3.33 -13.94
N LEU A 90 -9.76 -2.98 -15.00
CA LEU A 90 -10.37 -1.65 -15.12
C LEU A 90 -11.24 -1.32 -13.89
N LEU A 91 -12.06 -2.27 -13.43
CA LEU A 91 -12.88 -2.07 -12.24
C LEU A 91 -12.03 -1.84 -11.00
N GLY A 92 -10.94 -2.58 -10.85
CA GLY A 92 -10.01 -2.41 -9.71
C GLY A 92 -9.34 -1.04 -9.72
N GLU A 93 -8.93 -0.55 -10.88
CA GLU A 93 -8.32 0.78 -11.03
C GLU A 93 -9.34 1.89 -10.72
N ILE A 94 -10.56 1.79 -11.26
CA ILE A 94 -11.66 2.70 -10.95
C ILE A 94 -11.95 2.77 -9.44
N ILE A 95 -12.03 1.61 -8.77
CA ILE A 95 -12.27 1.58 -7.32
C ILE A 95 -11.12 2.23 -6.56
N TYR A 96 -9.87 1.97 -6.97
CA TYR A 96 -8.71 2.64 -6.38
C TYR A 96 -8.80 4.17 -6.54
N ASP A 97 -9.11 4.66 -7.73
CA ASP A 97 -9.22 6.09 -8.03
C ASP A 97 -10.33 6.76 -7.21
N VAL A 98 -11.49 6.10 -7.07
CA VAL A 98 -12.59 6.58 -6.22
C VAL A 98 -12.13 6.70 -4.76
N VAL A 99 -11.46 5.70 -4.22
CA VAL A 99 -10.96 5.74 -2.84
C VAL A 99 -9.87 6.80 -2.68
N ALA A 100 -8.94 6.90 -3.63
CA ALA A 100 -7.87 7.89 -3.63
C ALA A 100 -8.41 9.34 -3.66
N ALA A 101 -9.47 9.57 -4.44
CA ALA A 101 -10.10 10.88 -4.57
C ALA A 101 -11.09 11.23 -3.43
N SER A 102 -11.51 10.24 -2.63
CA SER A 102 -12.52 10.43 -1.59
C SER A 102 -11.97 10.23 -0.18
N ILE A 103 -11.36 9.10 0.11
CA ILE A 103 -10.83 8.73 1.44
C ILE A 103 -9.39 8.21 1.29
N LYS A 104 -8.49 9.06 0.82
CA LYS A 104 -7.08 8.73 0.55
C LYS A 104 -6.40 8.00 1.73
N TYR A 105 -6.77 8.34 2.96
CA TYR A 105 -6.19 7.72 4.15
C TYR A 105 -6.40 6.20 4.26
N LEU A 106 -7.44 5.64 3.60
CA LEU A 106 -7.64 4.19 3.56
C LEU A 106 -6.58 3.45 2.74
N LEU A 107 -5.83 4.17 1.91
CA LEU A 107 -4.72 3.63 1.11
C LEU A 107 -3.37 3.76 1.83
N ASP A 108 -3.34 4.37 3.02
CA ASP A 108 -2.14 4.62 3.78
C ASP A 108 -1.99 3.57 4.91
N PRO A 109 -0.94 2.73 4.90
CA PRO A 109 -0.70 1.76 5.96
C PRO A 109 -0.48 2.41 7.34
N THR A 110 -0.08 3.69 7.39
CA THR A 110 0.06 4.48 8.62
C THR A 110 -1.25 4.56 9.41
N LEU A 111 -2.39 4.65 8.70
CA LEU A 111 -3.70 4.65 9.36
C LEU A 111 -3.94 3.34 10.12
N THR A 112 -3.69 2.19 9.48
CA THR A 112 -3.83 0.87 10.13
C THR A 112 -2.90 0.77 11.32
N ALA A 113 -1.63 1.18 11.20
CA ALA A 113 -0.67 1.17 12.28
C ALA A 113 -1.12 2.02 13.48
N SER A 114 -1.71 3.18 13.22
CA SER A 114 -2.20 4.06 14.29
C SER A 114 -3.38 3.46 15.05
N TRP A 115 -4.28 2.74 14.38
CA TRP A 115 -5.38 2.03 15.04
C TRP A 115 -4.89 0.81 15.83
N GLU A 116 -3.94 0.04 15.30
CA GLU A 116 -3.30 -1.06 16.03
C GLU A 116 -2.58 -0.56 17.28
N LYS A 117 -1.90 0.58 17.21
CA LYS A 117 -1.29 1.23 18.37
C LYS A 117 -2.34 1.63 19.40
N GLY A 118 -3.49 2.12 18.96
CA GLY A 118 -4.63 2.41 19.84
C GLY A 118 -5.13 1.17 20.60
N LEU A 119 -5.20 0.01 19.95
CA LEU A 119 -5.55 -1.27 20.60
C LEU A 119 -4.51 -1.70 21.63
N THR A 120 -3.21 -1.46 21.35
CA THR A 120 -2.14 -1.69 22.33
C THR A 120 -2.36 -0.84 23.57
N TYR A 121 -2.69 0.43 23.44
CA TYR A 121 -3.00 1.31 24.57
C TYR A 121 -4.21 0.87 25.38
N VAL A 122 -5.24 0.29 24.72
CA VAL A 122 -6.37 -0.33 25.44
C VAL A 122 -5.90 -1.55 26.24
N ALA A 123 -5.08 -2.41 25.63
CA ALA A 123 -4.56 -3.61 26.29
C ALA A 123 -3.65 -3.29 27.49
N GLU A 124 -2.90 -2.20 27.42
CA GLU A 124 -2.04 -1.68 28.50
C GLU A 124 -2.81 -0.88 29.57
N GLY A 125 -4.10 -0.60 29.34
CA GLY A 125 -4.91 0.22 30.23
C GLY A 125 -4.62 1.72 30.20
N SER A 126 -3.85 2.19 29.19
CA SER A 126 -3.53 3.64 29.03
C SER A 126 -4.72 4.45 28.52
N ILE A 127 -5.64 3.80 27.80
CA ILE A 127 -6.94 4.35 27.38
C ILE A 127 -8.02 3.29 27.62
N THR A 128 -9.27 3.72 27.81
CA THR A 128 -10.40 2.82 27.96
C THR A 128 -10.90 2.32 26.60
N PRO A 129 -11.58 1.13 26.54
CA PRO A 129 -12.25 0.67 25.33
C PRO A 129 -13.24 1.70 24.76
N ASP A 130 -13.98 2.40 25.65
CA ASP A 130 -14.97 3.39 25.25
C ASP A 130 -14.32 4.62 24.59
N GLU A 131 -13.19 5.11 25.13
CA GLU A 131 -12.42 6.19 24.50
C GLU A 131 -11.89 5.79 23.11
N TYR A 132 -11.44 4.53 22.96
CA TYR A 132 -11.01 4.01 21.67
C TYR A 132 -12.16 3.98 20.67
N MET A 133 -13.32 3.42 21.08
CA MET A 133 -14.51 3.33 20.24
C MET A 133 -15.05 4.70 19.85
N GLU A 134 -15.10 5.67 20.78
CA GLU A 134 -15.52 7.03 20.48
C GLU A 134 -14.61 7.68 19.39
N LYS A 135 -13.30 7.49 19.49
CA LYS A 135 -12.36 7.97 18.46
C LYS A 135 -12.61 7.32 17.10
N LEU A 136 -12.86 6.02 17.08
CA LEU A 136 -13.16 5.27 15.87
C LEU A 136 -14.47 5.74 15.22
N GLU A 137 -15.53 5.86 16.00
CA GLU A 137 -16.83 6.33 15.52
C GLU A 137 -16.74 7.75 14.97
N ARG A 138 -16.04 8.65 15.66
CA ARG A 138 -15.81 10.03 15.22
C ARG A 138 -15.01 10.08 13.91
N PHE A 139 -14.00 9.21 13.77
CA PHE A 139 -13.24 9.06 12.53
C PHE A 139 -14.15 8.61 11.39
N VAL A 140 -14.89 7.51 11.57
CA VAL A 140 -15.80 6.95 10.54
C VAL A 140 -16.86 7.99 10.14
N ALA A 141 -17.53 8.59 11.10
CA ALA A 141 -18.55 9.64 10.86
C ALA A 141 -17.95 10.84 10.08
N GLY A 142 -16.81 11.34 10.54
CA GLY A 142 -16.14 12.47 9.89
C GLY A 142 -15.74 12.17 8.44
N ARG A 143 -15.26 10.97 8.14
CA ARG A 143 -14.91 10.55 6.76
C ARG A 143 -16.16 10.36 5.90
N THR A 144 -17.19 9.74 6.45
CA THR A 144 -18.48 9.56 5.74
C THR A 144 -19.10 10.91 5.37
N TYR A 145 -19.18 11.83 6.31
CA TYR A 145 -19.69 13.19 6.02
C TYR A 145 -18.79 13.96 5.06
N GLY A 146 -17.47 13.74 5.12
CA GLY A 146 -16.52 14.28 4.14
C GLY A 146 -16.84 13.84 2.73
N VAL A 147 -17.04 12.54 2.51
CA VAL A 147 -17.38 11.98 1.20
C VAL A 147 -18.71 12.51 0.67
N LEU A 148 -19.74 12.61 1.52
CA LEU A 148 -21.05 13.13 1.13
C LEU A 148 -21.02 14.60 0.65
N ARG A 149 -20.01 15.36 1.02
CA ARG A 149 -19.81 16.77 0.63
C ARG A 149 -18.85 16.94 -0.55
N LEU A 150 -18.23 15.87 -1.05
CA LEU A 150 -17.33 15.96 -2.18
C LEU A 150 -18.09 16.37 -3.45
N ASN A 151 -17.47 17.28 -4.20
CA ASN A 151 -17.90 17.66 -5.53
C ASN A 151 -16.73 17.43 -6.51
N ASN A 152 -16.31 16.17 -6.65
CA ASN A 152 -15.15 15.76 -7.44
C ASN A 152 -15.53 14.90 -8.66
N GLN A 153 -16.79 14.95 -9.09
CA GLN A 153 -17.32 14.15 -10.21
C GLN A 153 -16.55 14.40 -11.51
N TYR A 154 -16.14 15.65 -11.77
CA TYR A 154 -15.35 15.98 -12.96
C TYR A 154 -13.99 15.27 -12.93
N GLN A 155 -13.28 15.34 -11.81
CA GLN A 155 -11.99 14.68 -11.62
C GLN A 155 -12.10 13.15 -11.76
N LEU A 156 -13.15 12.55 -11.18
CA LEU A 156 -13.41 11.12 -11.31
C LEU A 156 -13.66 10.72 -12.76
N ARG A 157 -14.39 11.56 -13.52
CA ARG A 157 -14.60 11.31 -14.95
C ARG A 157 -13.28 11.25 -15.72
N GLU A 158 -12.38 12.20 -15.52
CA GLU A 158 -11.06 12.20 -16.15
C GLU A 158 -10.25 10.94 -15.80
N TYR A 159 -10.29 10.51 -14.53
CA TYR A 159 -9.62 9.28 -14.11
C TYR A 159 -10.21 8.05 -14.81
N PHE A 160 -11.52 7.95 -14.91
CA PHE A 160 -12.19 6.82 -15.55
C PHE A 160 -11.94 6.78 -17.06
N GLU A 161 -11.90 7.92 -17.72
CA GLU A 161 -11.54 8.02 -19.14
C GLU A 161 -10.09 7.58 -19.36
N THR A 162 -9.16 8.03 -18.53
CA THR A 162 -7.76 7.65 -18.58
C THR A 162 -7.58 6.14 -18.33
N ALA A 163 -8.21 5.62 -17.28
CA ALA A 163 -8.19 4.18 -16.98
C ALA A 163 -8.79 3.39 -18.16
N GLY A 164 -9.94 3.81 -18.71
CA GLY A 164 -10.57 3.18 -19.87
C GLY A 164 -9.65 3.05 -21.08
N GLN A 165 -8.86 4.09 -21.38
CA GLN A 165 -7.89 4.07 -22.48
C GLN A 165 -6.78 3.02 -22.27
N ASN A 166 -6.36 2.77 -21.03
CA ASN A 166 -5.33 1.77 -20.70
C ASN A 166 -5.81 0.33 -20.92
N TYR A 167 -7.13 0.08 -20.90
CA TYR A 167 -7.75 -1.24 -21.03
C TYR A 167 -8.46 -1.48 -22.37
N SER A 168 -8.49 -0.50 -23.27
CA SER A 168 -9.14 -0.60 -24.58
C SER A 168 -8.26 -1.22 -25.68
N LYS A 169 -7.11 -1.83 -25.32
CA LYS A 169 -6.17 -2.45 -26.26
C LYS A 169 -6.33 -3.96 -26.30
#